data_d2f5ebb49cab0b0d612d615068b91dd5
#
_entry.id   d2f5ebb49cab0b0d612d615068b91dd5
#
_cell.length_a   1.000
_cell.length_b   1.000
_cell.length_c   1.000
_cell.angle_alpha   90.00
_cell.angle_beta   90.00
_cell.angle_gamma   90.00
#
_symmetry.space_group_name_H-M   'P 1'
#
loop_
_entity.id
_entity.type
_entity.pdbx_description
1 polymer ?
#
loop_
_entity_poly.entity_id
_entity_poly.type
_entity_poly.pdbx_seq_one_letter_code
_entity_poly.pdbx_strand_id
1 'polypeptide(L)'
;MQKWKKLSFCAVLLTSLAFAGCGTPQASTTGETTGAKQEQSSAPQTMQVNLNSGEPSTIDPGLAEDIPSMSVARAAFDGLLRLNEKGELKEAVAEKYEVSADGLTYTFHLRESKWTNGDPVTAHDFEYAWKRVLDPKTASGYAYQMYYLKNGQAFNANKAKAEDVGVKATDDKTLVVTLENPAPFFPELVASVTYFPVNKKAVEGNKEWASKPETYMTNGPFTLKNWEHKSKIEFEKSDSYWDKDAVKLSTLTLNMIEDANTELSMFEKGDLDWAGSPLGDLPLDALDALKESGKMQAQATAGTYWYIFNTTQKPFDNKKIRQAFATAVNRQEISDNVVPYKSTPATGILPPTMALTPEGYIKDGNVETAKKLLAEGMQEAGIKELPPITIAYNTSEVNSRIATVIQDQWRKAFGIEVKLVNKENKVHREDMKQGNFTIGRGSWIGDFNDPINFLEVFKGGLNTSKWENKEFIDLLAQSAKEGDVAKRKEILKKAEQIVMDEMPALPIYYFTYAWVKQDSVKDVVVDALGFIDFKYASNQK
;
A
#
# COMPACT_ATOMS: atom_id res chain seq x y z
N MET A 1 62.04 27.00 -2.96
CA MET A 1 63.25 26.70 -3.77
C MET A 1 62.97 25.51 -4.66
N GLN A 2 62.92 25.83 -5.91
CA GLN A 2 63.58 25.15 -7.07
C GLN A 2 63.13 23.71 -7.32
N LYS A 3 62.87 23.27 -8.54
CA LYS A 3 62.79 23.72 -9.97
C LYS A 3 62.47 22.42 -10.74
N TRP A 4 61.52 22.42 -11.61
CA TRP A 4 61.54 22.25 -13.06
C TRP A 4 62.27 21.04 -13.66
N LYS A 5 61.60 20.25 -14.53
CA LYS A 5 61.81 20.11 -16.01
C LYS A 5 60.97 18.91 -16.46
N LYS A 6 60.04 18.98 -17.34
CA LYS A 6 59.87 19.17 -18.81
C LYS A 6 60.60 18.17 -19.71
N LEU A 7 59.86 17.77 -20.75
CA LEU A 7 60.18 17.24 -22.08
C LEU A 7 60.20 15.69 -22.18
N SER A 8 59.85 15.01 -23.28
CA SER A 8 59.29 15.39 -24.61
C SER A 8 58.84 14.13 -25.34
N PHE A 9 57.85 14.27 -26.18
CA PHE A 9 57.57 13.69 -27.49
C PHE A 9 58.46 12.54 -28.00
N CYS A 10 57.83 11.49 -28.56
CA CYS A 10 58.21 10.89 -29.84
C CYS A 10 57.01 10.22 -30.52
N ALA A 11 56.60 10.75 -31.63
CA ALA A 11 55.72 10.15 -32.63
C ALA A 11 56.59 9.40 -33.66
N VAL A 12 56.15 8.22 -34.09
CA VAL A 12 56.67 7.61 -35.35
C VAL A 12 55.48 7.10 -36.17
N LEU A 13 55.57 7.51 -37.42
CA LEU A 13 54.68 7.34 -38.55
C LEU A 13 54.76 5.96 -39.22
N LEU A 14 53.58 5.54 -39.75
CA LEU A 14 53.31 4.94 -41.08
C LEU A 14 54.27 3.96 -41.76
N THR A 15 53.70 2.80 -42.19
CA THR A 15 53.88 2.37 -43.60
C THR A 15 52.70 1.51 -44.06
N SER A 16 52.08 2.01 -45.13
CA SER A 16 51.09 1.38 -45.99
C SER A 16 51.79 0.45 -47.01
N LEU A 17 51.19 -0.70 -47.32
CA LEU A 17 51.47 -1.42 -48.57
C LEU A 17 50.15 -1.89 -49.19
N ALA A 18 49.92 -1.31 -50.36
CA ALA A 18 48.85 -1.68 -51.31
C ALA A 18 49.38 -2.78 -52.23
N PHE A 19 48.57 -3.77 -52.54
CA PHE A 19 48.72 -4.59 -53.74
C PHE A 19 47.40 -4.59 -54.50
N ALA A 20 47.47 -4.07 -55.71
CA ALA A 20 46.44 -4.08 -56.74
C ALA A 20 46.56 -5.37 -57.58
N GLY A 21 45.43 -5.96 -57.88
CA GLY A 21 45.30 -7.06 -58.86
C GLY A 21 43.96 -6.96 -59.58
N CYS A 22 43.97 -6.56 -60.84
CA CYS A 22 42.82 -6.46 -61.75
C CYS A 22 42.31 -7.83 -62.21
N GLY A 23 40.98 -7.90 -62.44
CA GLY A 23 40.34 -8.96 -63.20
C GLY A 23 38.83 -8.80 -63.26
N THR A 24 38.32 -8.35 -64.39
CA THR A 24 36.88 -8.16 -64.74
C THR A 24 36.25 -9.40 -65.34
N PRO A 25 34.96 -9.40 -65.80
CA PRO A 25 33.73 -9.48 -65.04
C PRO A 25 32.86 -10.70 -65.47
N GLN A 26 31.80 -11.06 -64.74
CA GLN A 26 30.49 -11.43 -65.31
C GLN A 26 29.45 -11.97 -64.33
N ALA A 27 28.26 -11.50 -64.52
CA ALA A 27 26.94 -12.10 -64.32
C ALA A 27 26.28 -12.03 -62.92
N SER A 28 25.26 -11.25 -62.93
CA SER A 28 24.12 -11.15 -62.01
C SER A 28 23.48 -12.47 -61.63
N THR A 29 23.31 -12.69 -60.29
CA THR A 29 22.14 -13.41 -59.75
C THR A 29 21.71 -12.71 -58.46
N THR A 30 20.47 -12.24 -58.47
CA THR A 30 19.73 -11.72 -57.35
C THR A 30 19.60 -12.81 -56.28
N GLY A 31 20.29 -12.67 -55.15
CA GLY A 31 20.09 -13.46 -53.96
C GLY A 31 19.61 -12.51 -52.87
N GLU A 32 18.33 -12.57 -52.53
CA GLU A 32 17.79 -11.96 -51.32
C GLU A 32 18.52 -12.52 -50.10
N THR A 33 19.38 -11.71 -49.51
CA THR A 33 19.91 -11.95 -48.17
C THR A 33 18.83 -11.53 -47.17
N THR A 34 18.00 -12.50 -46.77
CA THR A 34 17.23 -12.40 -45.56
C THR A 34 18.21 -12.20 -44.39
N GLY A 35 18.33 -10.96 -43.95
CA GLY A 35 19.02 -10.62 -42.72
C GLY A 35 18.29 -11.29 -41.54
N ALA A 36 18.79 -12.43 -41.11
CA ALA A 36 18.44 -12.97 -39.82
C ALA A 36 18.83 -11.91 -38.77
N LYS A 37 17.84 -11.26 -38.18
CA LYS A 37 18.01 -10.57 -36.90
C LYS A 37 18.57 -11.63 -35.94
N GLN A 38 19.83 -11.54 -35.59
CA GLN A 38 20.34 -12.18 -34.41
C GLN A 38 19.53 -11.63 -33.23
N GLU A 39 18.60 -12.42 -32.70
CA GLU A 39 18.08 -12.22 -31.36
C GLU A 39 19.29 -12.35 -30.44
N GLN A 40 19.76 -11.22 -29.96
CA GLN A 40 20.67 -11.18 -28.82
C GLN A 40 19.92 -11.83 -27.66
N SER A 41 20.24 -13.07 -27.36
CA SER A 41 19.86 -13.74 -26.12
C SER A 41 20.45 -12.92 -24.97
N SER A 42 19.68 -12.01 -24.43
CA SER A 42 20.02 -11.34 -23.19
C SER A 42 20.09 -12.40 -22.08
N ALA A 43 21.08 -12.32 -21.19
CA ALA A 43 21.16 -13.21 -20.03
C ALA A 43 19.83 -13.18 -19.25
N PRO A 44 19.44 -14.31 -18.60
CA PRO A 44 18.22 -14.36 -17.79
C PRO A 44 18.24 -13.27 -16.72
N GLN A 45 17.19 -12.43 -16.67
CA GLN A 45 17.09 -11.38 -15.68
C GLN A 45 16.59 -11.98 -14.36
N THR A 46 17.33 -11.77 -13.29
CA THR A 46 16.99 -12.23 -11.94
C THR A 46 16.92 -11.06 -10.98
N MET A 47 16.05 -11.12 -9.98
CA MET A 47 15.94 -10.12 -8.94
C MET A 47 15.93 -10.75 -7.55
N GLN A 48 16.73 -10.19 -6.67
CA GLN A 48 16.87 -10.58 -5.27
C GLN A 48 16.36 -9.44 -4.38
N VAL A 49 15.32 -9.70 -3.59
CA VAL A 49 14.79 -8.74 -2.61
C VAL A 49 14.68 -9.39 -1.24
N ASN A 50 14.39 -8.60 -0.21
CA ASN A 50 14.29 -9.11 1.15
C ASN A 50 12.94 -8.77 1.78
N LEU A 51 12.28 -9.76 2.39
CA LEU A 51 11.13 -9.60 3.26
C LEU A 51 11.64 -9.38 4.69
N ASN A 52 12.01 -8.15 5.03
CA ASN A 52 12.56 -7.82 6.35
C ASN A 52 11.59 -8.12 7.50
N SER A 53 10.27 -8.04 7.24
CA SER A 53 9.23 -8.43 8.21
C SER A 53 9.14 -9.95 8.44
N GLY A 54 9.97 -10.73 7.76
CA GLY A 54 10.06 -12.18 7.90
C GLY A 54 9.13 -12.97 6.99
N GLU A 55 8.86 -14.19 7.40
CA GLU A 55 8.06 -15.15 6.64
C GLU A 55 6.60 -14.68 6.52
N PRO A 56 5.96 -14.77 5.32
CA PRO A 56 4.53 -14.51 5.17
C PRO A 56 3.72 -15.44 6.08
N SER A 57 2.70 -14.87 6.74
CA SER A 57 1.80 -15.63 7.61
C SER A 57 0.99 -16.67 6.81
N THR A 58 0.77 -16.39 5.54
CA THR A 58 0.11 -17.26 4.55
C THR A 58 0.46 -16.80 3.14
N ILE A 59 0.34 -17.70 2.16
CA ILE A 59 0.37 -17.34 0.74
C ILE A 59 -0.98 -17.55 0.05
N ASP A 60 -2.04 -17.83 0.82
CA ASP A 60 -3.44 -17.86 0.38
C ASP A 60 -3.96 -16.42 0.22
N PRO A 61 -4.30 -15.95 -1.00
CA PRO A 61 -4.72 -14.57 -1.22
C PRO A 61 -5.99 -14.17 -0.42
N GLY A 62 -6.89 -15.12 -0.16
CA GLY A 62 -8.09 -14.87 0.63
C GLY A 62 -7.85 -14.72 2.14
N LEU A 63 -6.64 -15.00 2.61
CA LEU A 63 -6.23 -14.92 4.02
C LEU A 63 -5.04 -13.97 4.25
N ALA A 64 -4.46 -13.40 3.18
CA ALA A 64 -3.31 -12.52 3.25
C ALA A 64 -3.69 -11.17 3.88
N GLU A 65 -3.03 -10.81 5.00
CA GLU A 65 -3.30 -9.58 5.78
C GLU A 65 -2.03 -8.77 6.08
N ASP A 66 -0.85 -9.31 5.75
CA ASP A 66 0.44 -8.66 5.96
C ASP A 66 1.15 -8.40 4.62
N ILE A 67 2.11 -7.49 4.63
CA ILE A 67 2.86 -7.09 3.42
C ILE A 67 3.60 -8.27 2.79
N PRO A 68 4.32 -9.15 3.52
CA PRO A 68 4.94 -10.34 2.94
C PRO A 68 3.95 -11.24 2.23
N SER A 69 2.81 -11.56 2.86
CA SER A 69 1.75 -12.40 2.29
C SER A 69 1.16 -11.80 1.01
N MET A 70 0.85 -10.50 1.04
CA MET A 70 0.31 -9.79 -0.13
C MET A 70 1.31 -9.66 -1.26
N SER A 71 2.60 -9.47 -0.96
CA SER A 71 3.66 -9.38 -1.97
C SER A 71 3.84 -10.72 -2.71
N VAL A 72 3.80 -11.84 -1.97
CA VAL A 72 3.81 -13.19 -2.55
C VAL A 72 2.57 -13.42 -3.41
N ALA A 73 1.38 -13.07 -2.92
CA ALA A 73 0.14 -13.25 -3.67
C ALA A 73 0.13 -12.41 -4.97
N ARG A 74 0.63 -11.16 -4.95
CA ARG A 74 0.75 -10.31 -6.15
C ARG A 74 1.73 -10.86 -7.18
N ALA A 75 2.80 -11.52 -6.73
CA ALA A 75 3.72 -12.19 -7.64
C ALA A 75 3.09 -13.44 -8.28
N ALA A 76 2.27 -14.18 -7.53
CA ALA A 76 1.75 -15.49 -7.92
C ALA A 76 0.38 -15.46 -8.62
N PHE A 77 -0.46 -14.45 -8.36
CA PHE A 77 -1.82 -14.36 -8.89
C PHE A 77 -2.07 -13.10 -9.72
N ASP A 78 -3.16 -13.12 -10.46
CA ASP A 78 -3.72 -12.00 -11.17
C ASP A 78 -5.23 -11.91 -10.95
N GLY A 79 -5.74 -10.70 -10.70
CA GLY A 79 -7.15 -10.41 -10.45
C GLY A 79 -7.93 -10.05 -11.73
N LEU A 80 -9.16 -9.58 -11.54
CA LEU A 80 -9.95 -9.02 -12.66
C LEU A 80 -9.26 -7.78 -13.23
N LEU A 81 -8.78 -6.91 -12.34
CA LEU A 81 -8.02 -5.69 -12.66
C LEU A 81 -6.68 -5.72 -11.93
N ARG A 82 -5.70 -4.94 -12.43
CA ARG A 82 -4.36 -4.79 -11.85
C ARG A 82 -3.81 -3.40 -12.17
N LEU A 83 -2.82 -2.94 -11.43
CA LEU A 83 -2.09 -1.72 -11.77
C LEU A 83 -1.09 -1.98 -12.89
N ASN A 84 -0.96 -1.05 -13.83
CA ASN A 84 0.08 -1.06 -14.85
C ASN A 84 1.42 -0.52 -14.29
N GLU A 85 2.44 -0.42 -15.14
CA GLU A 85 3.79 0.06 -14.79
C GLU A 85 3.82 1.52 -14.29
N LYS A 86 2.72 2.27 -14.49
CA LYS A 86 2.55 3.65 -14.00
C LYS A 86 1.73 3.74 -12.73
N GLY A 87 1.28 2.61 -12.17
CA GLY A 87 0.38 2.58 -11.03
C GLY A 87 -1.06 2.96 -11.36
N GLU A 88 -1.47 2.90 -12.63
CA GLU A 88 -2.84 3.14 -13.08
C GLU A 88 -3.61 1.83 -13.16
N LEU A 89 -4.89 1.88 -12.76
CA LEU A 89 -5.77 0.71 -12.84
C LEU A 89 -6.04 0.30 -14.29
N LYS A 90 -5.86 -0.98 -14.61
CA LYS A 90 -6.08 -1.58 -15.93
C LYS A 90 -6.74 -2.95 -15.84
N GLU A 91 -7.35 -3.35 -16.95
CA GLU A 91 -7.89 -4.68 -17.14
C GLU A 91 -6.77 -5.73 -17.10
N ALA A 92 -7.00 -6.81 -16.33
CA ALA A 92 -6.11 -7.95 -16.19
C ALA A 92 -6.79 -9.24 -16.68
N VAL A 93 -7.26 -10.14 -15.81
CA VAL A 93 -8.02 -11.33 -16.24
C VAL A 93 -9.35 -10.93 -16.88
N ALA A 94 -9.99 -9.84 -16.45
CA ALA A 94 -11.05 -9.22 -17.24
C ALA A 94 -10.46 -8.49 -18.44
N GLU A 95 -10.98 -8.70 -19.64
CA GLU A 95 -10.63 -7.91 -20.83
C GLU A 95 -11.42 -6.62 -20.95
N LYS A 96 -12.59 -6.57 -20.31
CA LYS A 96 -13.46 -5.39 -20.15
C LYS A 96 -14.44 -5.59 -19.02
N TYR A 97 -15.03 -4.50 -18.56
CA TYR A 97 -16.20 -4.53 -17.69
C TYR A 97 -17.19 -3.43 -18.02
N GLU A 98 -18.44 -3.63 -17.63
CA GLU A 98 -19.55 -2.69 -17.82
C GLU A 98 -20.20 -2.41 -16.47
N VAL A 99 -20.71 -1.18 -16.31
CA VAL A 99 -21.38 -0.74 -15.07
C VAL A 99 -22.79 -0.31 -15.43
N SER A 100 -23.78 -0.79 -14.67
CA SER A 100 -25.18 -0.37 -14.85
C SER A 100 -25.35 1.11 -14.52
N ALA A 101 -26.39 1.74 -15.09
CA ALA A 101 -26.65 3.18 -14.92
C ALA A 101 -26.88 3.60 -13.45
N ASP A 102 -27.34 2.68 -12.61
CA ASP A 102 -27.51 2.90 -11.17
C ASP A 102 -26.26 2.63 -10.34
N GLY A 103 -25.15 2.21 -10.99
CA GLY A 103 -23.87 1.91 -10.34
C GLY A 103 -23.88 0.67 -9.45
N LEU A 104 -24.93 -0.16 -9.51
CA LEU A 104 -25.09 -1.31 -8.62
C LEU A 104 -24.58 -2.62 -9.22
N THR A 105 -24.52 -2.74 -10.55
CA THR A 105 -24.14 -3.99 -11.23
C THR A 105 -22.92 -3.79 -12.08
N TYR A 106 -21.91 -4.61 -11.86
CA TYR A 106 -20.69 -4.72 -12.65
C TYR A 106 -20.71 -6.05 -13.40
N THR A 107 -20.48 -6.03 -14.70
CA THR A 107 -20.36 -7.23 -15.53
C THR A 107 -18.95 -7.29 -16.09
N PHE A 108 -18.16 -8.27 -15.63
CA PHE A 108 -16.79 -8.51 -16.09
C PHE A 108 -16.78 -9.61 -17.13
N HIS A 109 -16.08 -9.37 -18.25
CA HIS A 109 -15.85 -10.35 -19.32
C HIS A 109 -14.39 -10.80 -19.28
N LEU A 110 -14.18 -12.10 -19.09
CA LEU A 110 -12.84 -12.67 -18.89
C LEU A 110 -12.19 -13.06 -20.21
N ARG A 111 -10.91 -12.71 -20.33
CA ARG A 111 -10.04 -13.20 -21.41
C ARG A 111 -9.66 -14.68 -21.22
N GLU A 112 -9.03 -15.26 -22.23
CA GLU A 112 -8.36 -16.55 -22.07
C GLU A 112 -7.20 -16.41 -21.08
N SER A 113 -7.25 -17.17 -20.00
CA SER A 113 -6.20 -17.25 -18.97
C SER A 113 -6.16 -18.67 -18.42
N LYS A 114 -5.03 -19.11 -17.90
CA LYS A 114 -4.81 -20.48 -17.44
C LYS A 114 -4.18 -20.50 -16.05
N TRP A 115 -4.56 -21.49 -15.28
CA TRP A 115 -3.84 -21.91 -14.10
C TRP A 115 -2.52 -22.62 -14.48
N THR A 116 -1.58 -22.70 -13.55
CA THR A 116 -0.28 -23.38 -13.75
C THR A 116 -0.40 -24.86 -14.08
N ASN A 117 -1.53 -25.50 -13.77
CA ASN A 117 -1.83 -26.88 -14.16
C ASN A 117 -2.44 -27.01 -15.57
N GLY A 118 -2.63 -25.90 -16.30
CA GLY A 118 -3.20 -25.84 -17.64
C GLY A 118 -4.72 -25.71 -17.70
N ASP A 119 -5.45 -25.85 -16.59
CA ASP A 119 -6.90 -25.63 -16.54
C ASP A 119 -7.21 -24.15 -16.87
N PRO A 120 -8.36 -23.83 -17.50
CA PRO A 120 -8.79 -22.47 -17.74
C PRO A 120 -9.11 -21.76 -16.40
N VAL A 121 -8.77 -20.46 -16.32
CA VAL A 121 -9.31 -19.57 -15.30
C VAL A 121 -10.69 -19.12 -15.73
N THR A 122 -11.68 -19.31 -14.87
CA THR A 122 -13.09 -19.05 -15.18
C THR A 122 -13.73 -18.08 -14.20
N ALA A 123 -14.88 -17.50 -14.56
CA ALA A 123 -15.68 -16.69 -13.67
C ALA A 123 -16.14 -17.45 -12.40
N HIS A 124 -16.27 -18.78 -12.50
CA HIS A 124 -16.59 -19.63 -11.35
C HIS A 124 -15.47 -19.69 -10.30
N ASP A 125 -14.19 -19.50 -10.68
CA ASP A 125 -13.07 -19.43 -9.74
C ASP A 125 -13.13 -18.13 -8.91
N PHE A 126 -13.52 -17.02 -9.52
CA PHE A 126 -13.77 -15.75 -8.83
C PHE A 126 -14.98 -15.83 -7.91
N GLU A 127 -16.11 -16.35 -8.38
CA GLU A 127 -17.31 -16.56 -7.56
C GLU A 127 -16.99 -17.41 -6.33
N TYR A 128 -16.28 -18.51 -6.53
CA TYR A 128 -15.86 -19.39 -5.44
C TYR A 128 -14.93 -18.68 -4.45
N ALA A 129 -13.89 -18.00 -4.95
CA ALA A 129 -12.91 -17.29 -4.12
C ALA A 129 -13.57 -16.24 -3.22
N TRP A 130 -14.45 -15.40 -3.79
CA TRP A 130 -15.09 -14.32 -3.04
C TRP A 130 -16.09 -14.84 -2.01
N LYS A 131 -16.89 -15.87 -2.35
CA LYS A 131 -17.77 -16.51 -1.38
C LYS A 131 -16.99 -17.22 -0.28
N ARG A 132 -15.82 -17.79 -0.60
CA ARG A 132 -14.93 -18.40 0.38
C ARG A 132 -14.36 -17.38 1.36
N VAL A 133 -13.94 -16.21 0.90
CA VAL A 133 -13.46 -15.10 1.77
C VAL A 133 -14.58 -14.65 2.73
N LEU A 134 -15.82 -14.56 2.24
CA LEU A 134 -16.98 -14.18 3.04
C LEU A 134 -17.49 -15.30 3.97
N ASP A 135 -17.13 -16.58 3.72
CA ASP A 135 -17.59 -17.68 4.59
C ASP A 135 -16.97 -17.53 6.00
N PRO A 136 -17.80 -17.43 7.06
CA PRO A 136 -17.31 -17.34 8.43
C PRO A 136 -16.34 -18.46 8.82
N LYS A 137 -16.44 -19.63 8.18
CA LYS A 137 -15.56 -20.78 8.42
C LYS A 137 -14.13 -20.56 7.90
N THR A 138 -13.96 -19.70 6.89
CA THR A 138 -12.67 -19.31 6.35
C THR A 138 -11.95 -18.37 7.31
N ALA A 139 -12.70 -17.59 8.09
CA ALA A 139 -12.20 -16.63 9.09
C ALA A 139 -11.21 -15.62 8.52
N SER A 140 -11.44 -15.15 7.28
CA SER A 140 -10.63 -14.10 6.66
C SER A 140 -10.79 -12.78 7.41
N GLY A 141 -9.69 -12.19 7.87
CA GLY A 141 -9.69 -10.87 8.52
C GLY A 141 -10.09 -9.74 7.57
N TYR A 142 -9.93 -9.95 6.25
CA TYR A 142 -10.31 -8.98 5.22
C TYR A 142 -11.68 -9.25 4.58
N ALA A 143 -12.50 -10.15 5.15
CA ALA A 143 -13.87 -10.36 4.67
C ALA A 143 -14.68 -9.06 4.60
N TYR A 144 -14.42 -8.08 5.48
CA TYR A 144 -15.11 -6.78 5.49
C TYR A 144 -14.90 -5.96 4.22
N GLN A 145 -13.82 -6.14 3.48
CA GLN A 145 -13.59 -5.49 2.18
C GLN A 145 -14.63 -5.93 1.13
N MET A 146 -15.25 -7.10 1.31
CA MET A 146 -16.30 -7.62 0.43
C MET A 146 -17.73 -7.32 0.92
N TYR A 147 -17.92 -6.52 1.98
CA TYR A 147 -19.26 -6.11 2.46
C TYR A 147 -19.96 -5.13 1.51
N TYR A 148 -19.24 -4.63 0.51
CA TYR A 148 -19.86 -3.88 -0.59
C TYR A 148 -20.69 -4.76 -1.52
N LEU A 149 -20.43 -6.07 -1.57
CA LEU A 149 -21.25 -7.03 -2.30
C LEU A 149 -22.64 -7.16 -1.63
N LYS A 150 -23.70 -7.21 -2.44
CA LYS A 150 -25.06 -7.46 -1.92
C LYS A 150 -25.05 -8.71 -1.04
N ASN A 151 -25.65 -8.58 0.15
CA ASN A 151 -25.66 -9.62 1.18
C ASN A 151 -24.29 -10.12 1.67
N GLY A 152 -23.16 -9.50 1.29
CA GLY A 152 -21.83 -9.93 1.71
C GLY A 152 -21.66 -9.92 3.22
N GLN A 153 -21.98 -8.81 3.88
CA GLN A 153 -21.95 -8.70 5.33
C GLN A 153 -22.95 -9.65 6.02
N ALA A 154 -24.15 -9.79 5.44
CA ALA A 154 -25.17 -10.68 6.01
C ALA A 154 -24.73 -12.15 5.96
N PHE A 155 -24.10 -12.58 4.86
CA PHE A 155 -23.55 -13.95 4.74
C PHE A 155 -22.41 -14.17 5.71
N ASN A 156 -21.46 -13.24 5.81
CA ASN A 156 -20.34 -13.34 6.76
C ASN A 156 -20.83 -13.38 8.23
N ALA A 157 -21.96 -12.75 8.53
CA ALA A 157 -22.61 -12.78 9.86
C ALA A 157 -23.56 -13.98 10.07
N ASN A 158 -23.60 -14.97 9.17
CA ASN A 158 -24.55 -16.12 9.19
C ASN A 158 -26.03 -15.72 9.12
N LYS A 159 -26.35 -14.57 8.48
CA LYS A 159 -27.73 -14.06 8.31
C LYS A 159 -28.27 -14.21 6.88
N ALA A 160 -27.44 -14.66 5.94
CA ALA A 160 -27.79 -14.96 4.56
C ALA A 160 -27.04 -16.22 4.11
N LYS A 161 -27.41 -16.77 2.95
CA LYS A 161 -26.74 -17.92 2.36
C LYS A 161 -25.72 -17.48 1.31
N ALA A 162 -24.80 -18.36 0.94
CA ALA A 162 -23.80 -18.10 -0.10
C ALA A 162 -24.44 -17.80 -1.48
N GLU A 163 -25.61 -18.39 -1.78
CA GLU A 163 -26.35 -18.15 -3.02
C GLU A 163 -26.90 -16.72 -3.11
N ASP A 164 -27.12 -16.07 -1.97
CA ASP A 164 -27.71 -14.72 -1.89
C ASP A 164 -26.66 -13.63 -2.09
N VAL A 165 -25.36 -13.99 -2.03
CA VAL A 165 -24.27 -13.03 -2.21
C VAL A 165 -24.22 -12.53 -3.66
N GLY A 166 -24.09 -11.22 -3.82
CA GLY A 166 -24.09 -10.50 -5.10
C GLY A 166 -22.87 -10.77 -5.99
N VAL A 167 -22.42 -12.01 -6.11
CA VAL A 167 -21.40 -12.43 -7.07
C VAL A 167 -21.83 -13.74 -7.72
N LYS A 168 -21.88 -13.76 -9.07
CA LYS A 168 -22.36 -14.90 -9.83
C LYS A 168 -21.67 -15.03 -11.19
N ALA A 169 -21.07 -16.18 -11.45
CA ALA A 169 -20.67 -16.59 -12.78
C ALA A 169 -21.92 -17.01 -13.56
N THR A 170 -22.22 -16.35 -14.66
CA THR A 170 -23.34 -16.73 -15.57
C THR A 170 -22.90 -17.76 -16.61
N ASP A 171 -21.62 -17.78 -16.90
CA ASP A 171 -20.90 -18.76 -17.72
C ASP A 171 -19.40 -18.69 -17.36
N ASP A 172 -18.55 -19.47 -18.06
CA ASP A 172 -17.10 -19.53 -17.76
C ASP A 172 -16.37 -18.19 -17.93
N LYS A 173 -16.93 -17.27 -18.72
CA LYS A 173 -16.28 -16.00 -19.09
C LYS A 173 -16.97 -14.75 -18.56
N THR A 174 -18.13 -14.89 -17.92
CA THR A 174 -18.93 -13.74 -17.49
C THR A 174 -19.19 -13.80 -15.99
N LEU A 175 -18.65 -12.81 -15.27
CA LEU A 175 -18.89 -12.61 -13.84
C LEU A 175 -19.78 -11.39 -13.64
N VAL A 176 -20.96 -11.59 -13.06
CA VAL A 176 -21.90 -10.52 -12.69
C VAL A 176 -21.78 -10.26 -11.19
N VAL A 177 -21.54 -9.01 -10.83
CA VAL A 177 -21.38 -8.56 -9.45
C VAL A 177 -22.45 -7.52 -9.15
N THR A 178 -23.22 -7.73 -8.09
CA THR A 178 -24.22 -6.79 -7.60
C THR A 178 -23.78 -6.25 -6.26
N LEU A 179 -23.77 -4.92 -6.11
CA LEU A 179 -23.38 -4.23 -4.87
C LEU A 179 -24.58 -3.95 -3.99
N GLU A 180 -24.34 -3.77 -2.70
CA GLU A 180 -25.35 -3.33 -1.72
C GLU A 180 -25.74 -1.86 -1.93
N ASN A 181 -24.75 -1.02 -2.23
CA ASN A 181 -24.88 0.39 -2.60
C ASN A 181 -23.90 0.70 -3.73
N PRO A 182 -24.12 1.74 -4.54
CA PRO A 182 -23.16 2.16 -5.54
C PRO A 182 -21.81 2.46 -4.88
N ALA A 183 -20.74 1.94 -5.47
CA ALA A 183 -19.36 2.14 -5.00
C ALA A 183 -18.45 2.44 -6.20
N PRO A 184 -18.29 3.71 -6.59
CA PRO A 184 -17.47 4.09 -7.76
C PRO A 184 -16.01 3.66 -7.66
N PHE A 185 -15.53 3.36 -6.46
CA PHE A 185 -14.19 2.83 -6.16
C PHE A 185 -14.11 1.28 -6.21
N PHE A 186 -15.21 0.60 -6.52
CA PHE A 186 -15.23 -0.87 -6.58
C PHE A 186 -14.18 -1.46 -7.55
N PRO A 187 -13.85 -0.83 -8.70
CA PRO A 187 -12.74 -1.26 -9.54
C PRO A 187 -11.39 -1.33 -8.81
N GLU A 188 -11.10 -0.40 -7.90
CA GLU A 188 -9.88 -0.41 -7.06
C GLU A 188 -9.86 -1.62 -6.11
N LEU A 189 -11.03 -1.95 -5.52
CA LEU A 189 -11.15 -3.12 -4.64
C LEU A 189 -10.86 -4.43 -5.37
N VAL A 190 -11.41 -4.63 -6.58
CA VAL A 190 -11.21 -5.88 -7.34
C VAL A 190 -9.78 -6.07 -7.86
N ALA A 191 -8.94 -5.05 -7.78
CA ALA A 191 -7.51 -5.15 -8.03
C ALA A 191 -6.70 -5.56 -6.79
N SER A 192 -7.34 -5.61 -5.60
CA SER A 192 -6.68 -6.03 -4.36
C SER A 192 -6.54 -7.54 -4.26
N VAL A 193 -5.55 -7.98 -3.50
CA VAL A 193 -5.22 -9.41 -3.30
C VAL A 193 -6.41 -10.21 -2.78
N THR A 194 -7.22 -9.63 -1.90
CA THR A 194 -8.40 -10.28 -1.31
C THR A 194 -9.42 -10.73 -2.36
N TYR A 195 -9.48 -10.04 -3.50
CA TYR A 195 -10.39 -10.34 -4.63
C TYR A 195 -9.77 -11.26 -5.70
N PHE A 196 -8.55 -11.75 -5.51
CA PHE A 196 -7.94 -12.67 -6.48
C PHE A 196 -8.67 -14.00 -6.52
N PRO A 197 -8.70 -14.67 -7.69
CA PRO A 197 -9.32 -15.97 -7.83
C PRO A 197 -8.45 -17.06 -7.20
N VAL A 198 -9.06 -18.17 -6.82
CA VAL A 198 -8.33 -19.40 -6.46
C VAL A 198 -8.93 -20.58 -7.24
N ASN A 199 -8.08 -21.52 -7.62
CA ASN A 199 -8.53 -22.72 -8.31
C ASN A 199 -9.37 -23.59 -7.35
N LYS A 200 -10.69 -23.66 -7.58
CA LYS A 200 -11.61 -24.38 -6.71
C LYS A 200 -11.17 -25.83 -6.47
N LYS A 201 -10.72 -26.54 -7.53
CA LYS A 201 -10.33 -27.94 -7.43
C LYS A 201 -9.09 -28.14 -6.55
N ALA A 202 -8.18 -27.18 -6.54
CA ALA A 202 -6.98 -27.25 -5.71
C ALA A 202 -7.26 -26.92 -4.24
N VAL A 203 -8.24 -26.04 -3.97
CA VAL A 203 -8.53 -25.49 -2.64
C VAL A 203 -9.58 -26.29 -1.89
N GLU A 204 -10.64 -26.75 -2.59
CA GLU A 204 -11.76 -27.41 -1.95
C GLU A 204 -11.33 -28.75 -1.32
N GLY A 205 -11.49 -28.84 0.00
CA GLY A 205 -11.09 -30.04 0.78
C GLY A 205 -9.57 -30.15 1.08
N ASN A 206 -8.74 -29.24 0.56
CA ASN A 206 -7.30 -29.23 0.79
C ASN A 206 -6.87 -28.00 1.60
N LYS A 207 -6.69 -28.13 2.91
CA LYS A 207 -6.24 -27.01 3.77
C LYS A 207 -4.79 -26.61 3.53
N GLU A 208 -3.98 -27.51 2.98
CA GLU A 208 -2.55 -27.32 2.72
C GLU A 208 -2.25 -26.87 1.29
N TRP A 209 -3.27 -26.45 0.52
CA TRP A 209 -3.12 -26.10 -0.90
C TRP A 209 -2.08 -24.99 -1.15
N ALA A 210 -1.95 -24.04 -0.20
CA ALA A 210 -1.06 -22.91 -0.26
C ALA A 210 0.18 -23.09 0.67
N SER A 211 0.67 -24.31 0.83
CA SER A 211 1.82 -24.61 1.70
C SER A 211 3.04 -25.16 0.97
N LYS A 212 2.86 -25.59 -0.30
CA LYS A 212 3.92 -26.23 -1.09
C LYS A 212 3.82 -25.86 -2.57
N PRO A 213 4.96 -25.77 -3.28
CA PRO A 213 4.97 -25.48 -4.71
C PRO A 213 4.05 -26.39 -5.54
N GLU A 214 4.03 -27.69 -5.24
CA GLU A 214 3.30 -28.69 -6.01
C GLU A 214 1.78 -28.55 -5.91
N THR A 215 1.27 -27.94 -4.84
CA THR A 215 -0.16 -27.74 -4.60
C THR A 215 -0.61 -26.30 -4.84
N TYR A 216 0.33 -25.37 -4.99
CA TYR A 216 0.05 -23.93 -5.12
C TYR A 216 -0.29 -23.57 -6.57
N MET A 217 -1.56 -23.76 -6.94
CA MET A 217 -2.07 -23.43 -8.28
C MET A 217 -2.28 -21.93 -8.42
N THR A 218 -1.55 -21.31 -9.35
CA THR A 218 -1.53 -19.85 -9.55
C THR A 218 -1.86 -19.47 -10.99
N ASN A 219 -2.25 -18.21 -11.23
CA ASN A 219 -2.61 -17.68 -12.53
C ASN A 219 -1.87 -16.39 -12.89
N GLY A 220 -0.84 -16.03 -12.11
CA GLY A 220 -0.14 -14.75 -12.21
C GLY A 220 1.19 -14.79 -12.93
N PRO A 221 1.97 -13.68 -12.83
CA PRO A 221 3.22 -13.50 -13.56
C PRO A 221 4.30 -14.54 -13.24
N PHE A 222 4.31 -15.05 -11.99
CA PHE A 222 5.32 -15.98 -11.51
C PHE A 222 4.69 -17.23 -10.89
N THR A 223 5.40 -18.33 -10.99
CA THR A 223 5.06 -19.62 -10.38
C THR A 223 6.00 -19.88 -9.21
N LEU A 224 5.46 -20.33 -8.08
CA LEU A 224 6.26 -20.71 -6.91
C LEU A 224 7.10 -21.94 -7.26
N LYS A 225 8.42 -21.80 -7.19
CA LYS A 225 9.38 -22.86 -7.48
C LYS A 225 9.86 -23.56 -6.21
N ASN A 226 10.15 -22.78 -5.17
CA ASN A 226 10.68 -23.28 -3.92
C ASN A 226 10.26 -22.36 -2.75
N TRP A 227 9.98 -22.94 -1.60
CA TRP A 227 9.79 -22.22 -0.35
C TRP A 227 10.61 -22.90 0.74
N GLU A 228 11.74 -22.30 1.05
CA GLU A 228 12.57 -22.67 2.16
C GLU A 228 12.19 -21.81 3.37
N HIS A 229 11.40 -22.41 4.27
CA HIS A 229 10.83 -21.70 5.41
C HIS A 229 11.90 -20.97 6.24
N LYS A 230 11.61 -19.74 6.62
CA LYS A 230 12.50 -18.81 7.36
C LYS A 230 13.81 -18.47 6.65
N SER A 231 13.89 -18.73 5.37
CA SER A 231 15.09 -18.46 4.56
C SER A 231 14.73 -17.67 3.31
N LYS A 232 13.95 -18.26 2.39
CA LYS A 232 13.60 -17.63 1.11
C LYS A 232 12.41 -18.26 0.41
N ILE A 233 11.80 -17.49 -0.47
CA ILE A 233 10.82 -17.94 -1.47
C ILE A 233 11.39 -17.67 -2.85
N GLU A 234 11.36 -18.66 -3.74
CA GLU A 234 11.87 -18.55 -5.12
C GLU A 234 10.71 -18.72 -6.12
N PHE A 235 10.60 -17.76 -7.00
CA PHE A 235 9.66 -17.76 -8.09
C PHE A 235 10.37 -17.85 -9.43
N GLU A 236 9.74 -18.50 -10.41
CA GLU A 236 10.12 -18.47 -11.82
C GLU A 236 9.01 -17.85 -12.66
N LYS A 237 9.37 -17.25 -13.80
CA LYS A 237 8.41 -16.71 -14.75
C LYS A 237 7.40 -17.77 -15.15
N SER A 238 6.12 -17.43 -15.13
CA SER A 238 5.04 -18.34 -15.49
C SER A 238 4.84 -18.40 -17.01
N ASP A 239 5.02 -19.59 -17.60
CA ASP A 239 4.74 -19.83 -19.02
C ASP A 239 3.25 -19.85 -19.35
N SER A 240 2.39 -20.13 -18.35
CA SER A 240 0.92 -20.16 -18.49
C SER A 240 0.27 -18.81 -18.33
N TYR A 241 1.00 -17.78 -17.88
CA TYR A 241 0.45 -16.45 -17.65
C TYR A 241 0.00 -15.78 -18.94
N TRP A 242 -1.19 -15.22 -18.96
CA TRP A 242 -1.80 -14.63 -20.16
C TRP A 242 -0.97 -13.46 -20.74
N ASP A 243 -0.29 -12.69 -19.90
CA ASP A 243 0.54 -11.53 -20.26
C ASP A 243 2.04 -11.79 -20.02
N LYS A 244 2.48 -13.01 -20.27
CA LYS A 244 3.87 -13.44 -20.01
C LYS A 244 4.91 -12.60 -20.74
N ASP A 245 4.59 -12.00 -21.87
CA ASP A 245 5.53 -11.18 -22.66
C ASP A 245 5.86 -9.84 -21.97
N ALA A 246 4.98 -9.35 -21.09
CA ALA A 246 5.24 -8.19 -20.24
C ALA A 246 6.24 -8.52 -19.09
N VAL A 247 6.32 -9.78 -18.67
CA VAL A 247 7.20 -10.21 -17.58
C VAL A 247 8.63 -10.36 -18.08
N LYS A 248 9.56 -9.57 -17.54
CA LYS A 248 10.98 -9.53 -17.95
C LYS A 248 11.87 -10.40 -17.07
N LEU A 249 11.57 -10.47 -15.78
CA LEU A 249 12.31 -11.30 -14.85
C LEU A 249 12.07 -12.79 -15.14
N SER A 250 13.13 -13.57 -15.23
CA SER A 250 13.07 -15.03 -15.27
C SER A 250 12.92 -15.65 -13.88
N THR A 251 13.50 -14.99 -12.86
CA THR A 251 13.46 -15.45 -11.47
C THR A 251 13.33 -14.26 -10.52
N LEU A 252 12.48 -14.41 -9.52
CA LEU A 252 12.33 -13.49 -8.38
C LEU A 252 12.58 -14.27 -7.09
N THR A 253 13.53 -13.82 -6.27
CA THR A 253 13.82 -14.41 -4.95
C THR A 253 13.49 -13.41 -3.86
N LEU A 254 12.68 -13.85 -2.90
CA LEU A 254 12.31 -13.11 -1.70
C LEU A 254 13.07 -13.75 -0.52
N ASN A 255 14.13 -13.11 -0.04
CA ASN A 255 14.90 -13.56 1.13
C ASN A 255 14.18 -13.14 2.42
N MET A 256 14.54 -13.72 3.58
CA MET A 256 13.92 -13.44 4.88
C MET A 256 15.00 -13.09 5.90
N ILE A 257 15.53 -11.86 5.83
CA ILE A 257 16.60 -11.34 6.70
C ILE A 257 15.97 -10.25 7.57
N GLU A 258 15.83 -10.51 8.86
CA GLU A 258 15.12 -9.61 9.79
C GLU A 258 15.94 -8.38 10.19
N ASP A 259 17.28 -8.44 10.14
CA ASP A 259 18.16 -7.34 10.54
C ASP A 259 18.38 -6.35 9.39
N ALA A 260 17.91 -5.13 9.55
CA ALA A 260 18.00 -4.08 8.54
C ALA A 260 19.42 -3.67 8.17
N ASN A 261 20.39 -3.75 9.10
CA ASN A 261 21.79 -3.45 8.82
C ASN A 261 22.42 -4.54 7.95
N THR A 262 22.07 -5.80 8.19
CA THR A 262 22.48 -6.93 7.35
C THR A 262 21.88 -6.79 5.95
N GLU A 263 20.58 -6.46 5.83
CA GLU A 263 19.92 -6.21 4.56
C GLU A 263 20.63 -5.11 3.76
N LEU A 264 20.90 -3.96 4.38
CA LEU A 264 21.59 -2.85 3.73
C LEU A 264 23.02 -3.24 3.31
N SER A 265 23.75 -3.98 4.16
CA SER A 265 25.09 -4.47 3.82
C SER A 265 25.09 -5.43 2.62
N MET A 266 24.10 -6.31 2.51
CA MET A 266 23.93 -7.19 1.35
C MET A 266 23.57 -6.39 0.08
N PHE A 267 22.71 -5.39 0.21
CA PHE A 267 22.42 -4.46 -0.89
C PHE A 267 23.68 -3.74 -1.39
N GLU A 268 24.50 -3.21 -0.50
CA GLU A 268 25.74 -2.51 -0.84
C GLU A 268 26.78 -3.43 -1.53
N LYS A 269 26.78 -4.73 -1.20
CA LYS A 269 27.62 -5.74 -1.87
C LYS A 269 27.07 -6.22 -3.22
N GLY A 270 25.79 -5.89 -3.53
CA GLY A 270 25.10 -6.34 -4.73
C GLY A 270 24.46 -7.72 -4.61
N ASP A 271 24.35 -8.28 -3.41
CA ASP A 271 23.65 -9.53 -3.12
C ASP A 271 22.12 -9.35 -3.12
N LEU A 272 21.66 -8.13 -2.86
CA LEU A 272 20.27 -7.71 -2.99
C LEU A 272 20.13 -6.59 -4.01
N ASP A 273 18.99 -6.56 -4.70
CA ASP A 273 18.64 -5.57 -5.72
C ASP A 273 17.76 -4.45 -5.19
N TRP A 274 17.18 -4.64 -4.02
CA TRP A 274 16.29 -3.72 -3.32
C TRP A 274 16.45 -3.89 -1.81
N ALA A 275 16.46 -2.79 -1.05
CA ALA A 275 16.40 -2.80 0.40
C ALA A 275 15.51 -1.67 0.92
N GLY A 276 14.79 -1.94 2.01
CA GLY A 276 13.85 -1.02 2.63
C GLY A 276 12.40 -1.21 2.19
N SER A 277 11.57 -0.16 2.36
CA SER A 277 10.12 -0.23 2.15
C SER A 277 9.72 -0.59 0.71
N PRO A 278 8.56 -1.22 0.52
CA PRO A 278 7.57 -1.65 1.51
C PRO A 278 7.90 -3.00 2.17
N LEU A 279 8.94 -3.70 1.73
CA LEU A 279 9.27 -5.05 2.17
C LEU A 279 10.01 -5.07 3.53
N GLY A 280 10.55 -3.92 3.94
CA GLY A 280 11.26 -3.72 5.19
C GLY A 280 11.54 -2.24 5.47
N ASP A 281 12.39 -1.97 6.44
CA ASP A 281 12.82 -0.64 6.83
C ASP A 281 14.32 -0.46 6.61
N LEU A 282 14.74 0.74 6.19
CA LEU A 282 16.15 1.11 6.17
C LEU A 282 16.63 1.39 7.61
N PRO A 283 17.89 1.06 7.98
CA PRO A 283 18.45 1.39 9.28
C PRO A 283 18.42 2.89 9.55
N LEU A 284 17.93 3.30 10.72
CA LEU A 284 17.77 4.72 11.06
C LEU A 284 19.08 5.51 11.04
N ASP A 285 20.18 4.88 11.43
CA ASP A 285 21.52 5.46 11.46
C ASP A 285 22.16 5.60 10.07
N ALA A 286 21.67 4.88 9.06
CA ALA A 286 22.12 4.98 7.67
C ALA A 286 21.37 6.05 6.85
N LEU A 287 20.22 6.56 7.32
CA LEU A 287 19.33 7.39 6.51
C LEU A 287 19.97 8.67 5.99
N ASP A 288 20.73 9.38 6.82
CA ASP A 288 21.36 10.63 6.41
C ASP A 288 22.40 10.40 5.32
N ALA A 289 23.24 9.38 5.47
CA ALA A 289 24.23 9.01 4.47
C ALA A 289 23.58 8.54 3.13
N LEU A 290 22.52 7.75 3.21
CA LEU A 290 21.77 7.30 2.03
C LEU A 290 21.11 8.47 1.29
N LYS A 291 20.57 9.45 2.02
CA LYS A 291 19.98 10.66 1.46
C LYS A 291 21.04 11.55 0.80
N GLU A 292 22.16 11.79 1.47
CA GLU A 292 23.28 12.58 0.94
C GLU A 292 23.88 11.95 -0.33
N SER A 293 23.93 10.61 -0.40
CA SER A 293 24.39 9.89 -1.60
C SER A 293 23.43 10.00 -2.80
N GLY A 294 22.20 10.49 -2.60
CA GLY A 294 21.15 10.55 -3.62
C GLY A 294 20.58 9.19 -4.03
N LYS A 295 20.94 8.10 -3.35
CA LYS A 295 20.46 6.73 -3.67
C LYS A 295 19.09 6.42 -3.08
N MET A 296 18.73 7.07 -1.97
CA MET A 296 17.45 6.85 -1.31
C MET A 296 16.32 7.43 -2.13
N GLN A 297 15.31 6.60 -2.38
CA GLN A 297 14.02 7.01 -2.92
C GLN A 297 12.99 7.04 -1.80
N ALA A 298 12.03 7.96 -1.89
CA ALA A 298 10.96 8.09 -0.90
C ALA A 298 9.65 8.42 -1.60
N GLN A 299 8.55 7.84 -1.12
CA GLN A 299 7.21 8.02 -1.64
C GLN A 299 6.20 8.10 -0.51
N ALA A 300 5.30 9.10 -0.55
CA ALA A 300 4.14 9.13 0.34
C ALA A 300 3.21 7.96 0.03
N THR A 301 2.69 7.34 1.09
CA THR A 301 1.72 6.25 0.98
C THR A 301 0.35 6.68 1.49
N ALA A 302 -0.67 5.89 1.23
CA ALA A 302 -2.02 6.10 1.74
C ALA A 302 -2.10 5.79 3.24
N GLY A 303 -1.39 6.56 4.05
CA GLY A 303 -1.33 6.35 5.49
C GLY A 303 -1.23 7.66 6.27
N THR A 304 -1.95 7.75 7.39
CA THR A 304 -1.92 8.89 8.30
C THR A 304 -1.74 8.42 9.74
N TYR A 305 -0.74 8.96 10.40
CA TYR A 305 -0.52 8.82 11.83
C TYR A 305 -1.24 9.93 12.57
N TRP A 306 -2.02 9.58 13.60
CA TRP A 306 -2.78 10.54 14.39
C TRP A 306 -2.88 10.16 15.86
N TYR A 307 -3.37 11.09 16.67
CA TYR A 307 -3.93 10.80 17.98
C TYR A 307 -5.44 10.97 17.95
N ILE A 308 -6.16 10.08 18.59
CA ILE A 308 -7.62 10.09 18.73
C ILE A 308 -7.98 10.72 20.08
N PHE A 309 -8.88 11.69 20.07
CA PHE A 309 -9.51 12.20 21.27
C PHE A 309 -10.74 11.34 21.61
N ASN A 310 -10.89 10.94 22.87
CA ASN A 310 -12.13 10.34 23.32
C ASN A 310 -13.16 11.43 23.59
N THR A 311 -14.09 11.64 22.65
CA THR A 311 -15.06 12.73 22.69
C THR A 311 -16.15 12.57 23.74
N THR A 312 -16.21 11.44 24.44
CA THR A 312 -17.13 11.20 25.56
C THR A 312 -16.51 11.53 26.92
N GLN A 313 -15.23 11.82 26.96
CA GLN A 313 -14.50 12.12 28.20
C GLN A 313 -14.05 13.59 28.26
N LYS A 314 -14.22 14.22 29.45
CA LYS A 314 -13.68 15.56 29.70
C LYS A 314 -12.17 15.56 29.69
N PRO A 315 -11.55 16.62 29.14
CA PRO A 315 -12.16 17.84 28.60
C PRO A 315 -12.46 17.73 27.10
N PHE A 316 -12.25 16.56 26.46
CA PHE A 316 -12.32 16.36 25.01
C PHE A 316 -13.75 16.15 24.49
N ASP A 317 -14.76 16.26 25.33
CA ASP A 317 -16.16 16.45 24.95
C ASP A 317 -16.40 17.84 24.30
N ASN A 318 -15.57 18.84 24.61
CA ASN A 318 -15.62 20.15 23.97
C ASN A 318 -14.71 20.24 22.74
N LYS A 319 -15.26 20.63 21.59
CA LYS A 319 -14.52 20.70 20.31
C LYS A 319 -13.42 21.76 20.30
N LYS A 320 -13.62 22.91 20.94
CA LYS A 320 -12.61 23.97 20.97
C LYS A 320 -11.37 23.55 21.75
N ILE A 321 -11.54 22.72 22.78
CA ILE A 321 -10.41 22.12 23.51
C ILE A 321 -9.67 21.15 22.58
N ARG A 322 -10.36 20.29 21.83
CA ARG A 322 -9.70 19.41 20.84
C ARG A 322 -8.94 20.20 19.79
N GLN A 323 -9.56 21.23 19.23
CA GLN A 323 -8.92 22.15 18.28
C GLN A 323 -7.69 22.86 18.88
N ALA A 324 -7.75 23.30 20.14
CA ALA A 324 -6.64 23.92 20.83
C ALA A 324 -5.44 22.99 20.93
N PHE A 325 -5.65 21.75 21.36
CA PHE A 325 -4.61 20.75 21.47
C PHE A 325 -4.01 20.40 20.09
N ALA A 326 -4.84 20.30 19.04
CA ALA A 326 -4.38 20.04 17.70
C ALA A 326 -3.57 21.20 17.08
N THR A 327 -3.98 22.44 17.33
CA THR A 327 -3.36 23.66 16.78
C THR A 327 -2.02 23.98 17.46
N ALA A 328 -1.83 23.56 18.72
CA ALA A 328 -0.59 23.79 19.46
C ALA A 328 0.57 22.89 19.01
N VAL A 329 0.31 21.80 18.29
CA VAL A 329 1.34 20.86 17.85
C VAL A 329 2.11 21.44 16.66
N ASN A 330 3.43 21.47 16.77
CA ASN A 330 4.37 21.75 15.68
C ASN A 330 4.76 20.43 15.00
N ARG A 331 4.07 20.09 13.94
CA ARG A 331 4.26 18.84 13.19
C ARG A 331 5.55 18.84 12.40
N GLN A 332 5.98 20.02 11.93
CA GLN A 332 7.24 20.17 11.22
C GLN A 332 8.44 19.76 12.10
N GLU A 333 8.44 20.18 13.37
CA GLU A 333 9.47 19.77 14.34
C GLU A 333 9.49 18.26 14.56
N ILE A 334 8.30 17.61 14.62
CA ILE A 334 8.18 16.15 14.74
C ILE A 334 8.70 15.47 13.47
N SER A 335 8.32 15.98 12.30
CA SER A 335 8.77 15.46 11.01
C SER A 335 10.28 15.56 10.83
N ASP A 336 10.88 16.67 11.20
CA ASP A 336 12.31 16.92 10.99
C ASP A 336 13.21 16.14 11.96
N ASN A 337 12.74 15.88 13.19
CA ASN A 337 13.61 15.42 14.28
C ASN A 337 13.21 14.05 14.87
N VAL A 338 12.02 13.53 14.56
CA VAL A 338 11.50 12.34 15.27
C VAL A 338 11.11 11.22 14.34
N VAL A 339 10.35 11.54 13.27
CA VAL A 339 9.86 10.50 12.36
C VAL A 339 10.89 10.14 11.30
N PRO A 340 10.98 8.86 10.93
CA PRO A 340 11.85 8.43 9.84
C PRO A 340 11.52 9.15 8.53
N TYR A 341 12.51 9.30 7.68
CA TYR A 341 12.38 9.77 6.28
C TYR A 341 11.87 11.21 6.13
N LYS A 342 11.82 12.01 7.20
CA LYS A 342 11.22 13.35 7.20
C LYS A 342 9.84 13.35 6.54
N SER A 343 8.99 12.47 7.03
CA SER A 343 7.61 12.30 6.52
C SER A 343 6.85 13.62 6.53
N THR A 344 5.98 13.83 5.55
CA THR A 344 5.22 15.07 5.41
C THR A 344 4.31 15.33 6.63
N PRO A 345 4.34 16.52 7.25
CA PRO A 345 3.40 16.91 8.30
C PRO A 345 1.95 16.77 7.85
N ALA A 346 1.10 16.14 8.66
CA ALA A 346 -0.31 15.95 8.33
C ALA A 346 -1.16 17.12 8.83
N THR A 347 -1.64 17.91 7.90
CA THR A 347 -2.55 19.05 8.14
C THR A 347 -4.00 18.74 7.82
N GLY A 348 -4.30 17.51 7.41
CA GLY A 348 -5.62 16.93 7.15
C GLY A 348 -5.64 15.45 7.53
N ILE A 349 -6.83 14.83 7.47
CA ILE A 349 -7.00 13.42 7.79
C ILE A 349 -6.64 12.52 6.60
N LEU A 350 -6.87 13.01 5.37
CA LEU A 350 -6.58 12.28 4.14
C LEU A 350 -5.10 12.41 3.76
N PRO A 351 -4.43 11.28 3.42
CA PRO A 351 -3.04 11.32 2.95
C PRO A 351 -2.93 11.99 1.57
N PRO A 352 -1.73 12.45 1.16
CA PRO A 352 -1.51 13.15 -0.11
C PRO A 352 -2.02 12.41 -1.35
N THR A 353 -2.00 11.08 -1.34
CA THR A 353 -2.49 10.22 -2.42
C THR A 353 -3.99 10.33 -2.65
N MET A 354 -4.75 10.78 -1.65
CA MET A 354 -6.22 10.90 -1.67
C MET A 354 -6.70 12.31 -1.28
N ALA A 355 -5.81 13.30 -1.17
CA ALA A 355 -6.12 14.62 -0.67
C ALA A 355 -7.21 15.32 -1.49
N LEU A 356 -8.26 15.77 -0.83
CA LEU A 356 -9.33 16.60 -1.39
C LEU A 356 -9.06 18.10 -1.17
N THR A 357 -8.21 18.43 -0.21
CA THR A 357 -7.76 19.79 0.14
C THR A 357 -6.24 19.77 0.30
N PRO A 358 -5.47 19.89 -0.80
CA PRO A 358 -4.00 19.78 -0.77
C PRO A 358 -3.30 20.78 0.15
N GLU A 359 -3.90 21.97 0.36
CA GLU A 359 -3.42 23.00 1.29
C GLU A 359 -3.61 22.63 2.76
N GLY A 360 -4.39 21.59 3.04
CA GLY A 360 -4.71 21.14 4.40
C GLY A 360 -5.66 22.06 5.15
N TYR A 361 -5.90 21.74 6.42
CA TYR A 361 -6.89 22.43 7.29
C TYR A 361 -6.24 23.10 8.49
N ILE A 362 -5.09 22.63 8.96
CA ILE A 362 -4.45 23.08 10.19
C ILE A 362 -3.23 23.93 9.85
N LYS A 363 -3.14 25.12 10.50
CA LYS A 363 -1.89 25.91 10.53
C LYS A 363 -1.02 25.42 11.67
N ASP A 364 0.15 24.90 11.33
CA ASP A 364 1.04 24.20 12.25
C ASP A 364 1.61 25.13 13.35
N GLY A 365 1.67 24.64 14.60
CA GLY A 365 2.36 25.30 15.71
C GLY A 365 1.81 26.67 16.11
N ASN A 366 0.55 26.98 15.83
CA ASN A 366 -0.03 28.30 16.17
C ASN A 366 -0.48 28.38 17.63
N VAL A 367 0.50 28.57 18.52
CA VAL A 367 0.31 28.58 19.98
C VAL A 367 -0.68 29.68 20.45
N GLU A 368 -0.66 30.87 19.85
CA GLU A 368 -1.54 31.96 20.26
C GLU A 368 -3.02 31.63 19.93
N THR A 369 -3.30 31.09 18.73
CA THR A 369 -4.63 30.61 18.40
C THR A 369 -5.03 29.45 19.31
N ALA A 370 -4.12 28.53 19.61
CA ALA A 370 -4.38 27.41 20.49
C ALA A 370 -4.76 27.84 21.92
N LYS A 371 -4.08 28.83 22.50
CA LYS A 371 -4.40 29.40 23.82
C LYS A 371 -5.79 30.05 23.84
N LYS A 372 -6.15 30.79 22.77
CA LYS A 372 -7.46 31.40 22.63
C LYS A 372 -8.56 30.34 22.58
N LEU A 373 -8.39 29.31 21.73
CA LEU A 373 -9.33 28.21 21.64
C LEU A 373 -9.49 27.45 22.96
N LEU A 374 -8.38 27.23 23.68
CA LEU A 374 -8.41 26.57 24.99
C LEU A 374 -9.22 27.39 26.01
N ALA A 375 -8.98 28.70 26.10
CA ALA A 375 -9.69 29.58 27.02
C ALA A 375 -11.20 29.61 26.72
N GLU A 376 -11.59 29.73 25.44
CA GLU A 376 -12.97 29.70 25.00
C GLU A 376 -13.62 28.33 25.30
N GLY A 377 -12.94 27.22 25.00
CA GLY A 377 -13.44 25.87 25.26
C GLY A 377 -13.61 25.57 26.75
N MET A 378 -12.67 26.02 27.60
CA MET A 378 -12.79 25.90 29.05
C MET A 378 -13.97 26.72 29.60
N GLN A 379 -14.19 27.92 29.07
CA GLN A 379 -15.34 28.76 29.43
C GLN A 379 -16.66 28.06 29.03
N GLU A 380 -16.76 27.53 27.83
CA GLU A 380 -17.93 26.78 27.36
C GLU A 380 -18.20 25.52 28.20
N ALA A 381 -17.15 24.80 28.57
CA ALA A 381 -17.25 23.60 29.40
C ALA A 381 -17.47 23.89 30.90
N GLY A 382 -17.41 25.16 31.31
CA GLY A 382 -17.55 25.59 32.70
C GLY A 382 -16.43 25.09 33.63
N ILE A 383 -15.22 24.85 33.09
CA ILE A 383 -14.08 24.35 33.85
C ILE A 383 -13.03 25.43 34.05
N LYS A 384 -12.44 25.49 35.23
CA LYS A 384 -11.39 26.46 35.59
C LYS A 384 -10.00 25.87 35.38
N GLU A 385 -9.86 24.57 35.52
CA GLU A 385 -8.61 23.83 35.38
C GLU A 385 -8.87 22.57 34.53
N LEU A 386 -7.91 22.19 33.69
CA LEU A 386 -7.99 20.97 32.93
C LEU A 386 -7.87 19.74 33.86
N PRO A 387 -8.70 18.72 33.69
CA PRO A 387 -8.52 17.47 34.40
C PRO A 387 -7.22 16.77 33.98
N PRO A 388 -6.73 15.76 34.72
CA PRO A 388 -5.57 14.98 34.33
C PRO A 388 -5.70 14.41 32.91
N ILE A 389 -4.72 14.68 32.07
CA ILE A 389 -4.69 14.24 30.66
C ILE A 389 -3.64 13.14 30.50
N THR A 390 -3.99 12.12 29.73
CA THR A 390 -3.06 11.04 29.37
C THR A 390 -2.96 10.88 27.86
N ILE A 391 -1.73 10.60 27.37
CA ILE A 391 -1.50 10.08 26.02
C ILE A 391 -1.18 8.60 26.16
N ALA A 392 -2.05 7.75 25.61
CA ALA A 392 -1.81 6.32 25.51
C ALA A 392 -1.23 5.97 24.13
N TYR A 393 -0.19 5.13 24.10
CA TYR A 393 0.40 4.64 22.86
C TYR A 393 0.89 3.20 23.01
N ASN A 394 0.94 2.46 21.88
CA ASN A 394 1.52 1.12 21.86
C ASN A 394 3.05 1.18 21.81
N THR A 395 3.70 0.17 22.43
CA THR A 395 5.16 0.08 22.54
C THR A 395 5.84 0.20 21.17
N SER A 396 6.62 1.25 21.02
CA SER A 396 7.48 1.54 19.88
C SER A 396 8.35 2.74 20.25
N GLU A 397 9.60 2.75 19.83
CA GLU A 397 10.52 3.87 20.09
C GLU A 397 10.02 5.16 19.43
N VAL A 398 9.58 5.08 18.15
CA VAL A 398 9.04 6.24 17.43
C VAL A 398 7.79 6.77 18.12
N ASN A 399 6.85 5.91 18.52
CA ASN A 399 5.64 6.34 19.23
C ASN A 399 5.97 7.05 20.56
N SER A 400 6.94 6.54 21.30
CA SER A 400 7.41 7.14 22.57
C SER A 400 8.01 8.52 22.34
N ARG A 401 8.89 8.66 21.34
CA ARG A 401 9.51 9.93 20.97
C ARG A 401 8.47 10.98 20.54
N ILE A 402 7.52 10.62 19.68
CA ILE A 402 6.44 11.52 19.24
C ILE A 402 5.60 11.97 20.43
N ALA A 403 5.16 11.04 21.28
CA ALA A 403 4.38 11.37 22.48
C ALA A 403 5.12 12.31 23.43
N THR A 404 6.44 12.13 23.60
CA THR A 404 7.29 12.99 24.43
C THR A 404 7.40 14.40 23.86
N VAL A 405 7.58 14.55 22.55
CA VAL A 405 7.65 15.87 21.91
C VAL A 405 6.30 16.60 22.03
N ILE A 406 5.18 15.92 21.77
CA ILE A 406 3.84 16.51 21.93
C ILE A 406 3.57 16.92 23.38
N GLN A 407 3.95 16.08 24.36
CA GLN A 407 3.87 16.42 25.79
C GLN A 407 4.62 17.71 26.10
N ASP A 408 5.86 17.87 25.61
CA ASP A 408 6.66 19.07 25.83
C ASP A 408 6.07 20.31 25.14
N GLN A 409 5.57 20.16 23.91
CA GLN A 409 4.89 21.25 23.18
C GLN A 409 3.64 21.73 23.93
N TRP A 410 2.79 20.86 24.46
CA TRP A 410 1.62 21.23 25.25
C TRP A 410 1.99 21.80 26.62
N ARG A 411 3.05 21.29 27.26
CA ARG A 411 3.59 21.90 28.48
C ARG A 411 4.04 23.33 28.24
N LYS A 412 4.77 23.60 27.16
CA LYS A 412 5.21 24.95 26.77
C LYS A 412 4.05 25.86 26.38
N ALA A 413 3.06 25.35 25.63
CA ALA A 413 1.93 26.14 25.15
C ALA A 413 0.92 26.47 26.24
N PHE A 414 0.58 25.52 27.10
CA PHE A 414 -0.54 25.59 28.03
C PHE A 414 -0.14 25.57 29.52
N GLY A 415 1.12 25.26 29.84
CA GLY A 415 1.59 25.11 31.22
C GLY A 415 1.01 23.87 31.93
N ILE A 416 0.63 22.82 31.20
CA ILE A 416 0.00 21.63 31.74
C ILE A 416 0.96 20.43 31.76
N GLU A 417 0.71 19.52 32.70
CA GLU A 417 1.38 18.22 32.72
C GLU A 417 0.48 17.15 32.08
N VAL A 418 1.03 16.39 31.12
CA VAL A 418 0.37 15.29 30.44
C VAL A 418 1.09 13.99 30.77
N LYS A 419 0.37 12.97 31.20
CA LYS A 419 0.94 11.66 31.53
C LYS A 419 1.07 10.80 30.26
N LEU A 420 2.23 10.19 30.05
CA LEU A 420 2.46 9.20 28.99
C LEU A 420 2.18 7.79 29.50
N VAL A 421 1.43 6.99 28.72
CA VAL A 421 1.05 5.62 29.08
C VAL A 421 1.41 4.70 27.92
N ASN A 422 2.52 3.97 28.10
CA ASN A 422 2.94 2.92 27.16
C ASN A 422 2.19 1.62 27.46
N LYS A 423 1.67 0.97 26.42
CA LYS A 423 0.94 -0.30 26.51
C LYS A 423 1.42 -1.27 25.43
N GLU A 424 1.33 -2.58 25.70
CA GLU A 424 1.48 -3.59 24.67
C GLU A 424 0.40 -3.38 23.57
N ASN A 425 0.72 -3.71 22.31
CA ASN A 425 -0.13 -3.35 21.16
C ASN A 425 -1.56 -3.89 21.24
N LYS A 426 -1.74 -5.15 21.64
CA LYS A 426 -3.06 -5.76 21.76
C LYS A 426 -3.89 -5.10 22.87
N VAL A 427 -3.26 -4.80 24.01
CA VAL A 427 -3.90 -4.08 25.14
C VAL A 427 -4.29 -2.67 24.72
N HIS A 428 -3.38 -1.96 24.01
CA HIS A 428 -3.66 -0.62 23.51
C HIS A 428 -4.86 -0.62 22.56
N ARG A 429 -4.91 -1.55 21.59
CA ARG A 429 -6.03 -1.66 20.64
C ARG A 429 -7.36 -1.93 21.35
N GLU A 430 -7.37 -2.81 22.34
CA GLU A 430 -8.59 -3.11 23.10
C GLU A 430 -9.07 -1.91 23.91
N ASP A 431 -8.16 -1.20 24.58
CA ASP A 431 -8.50 0.03 25.31
C ASP A 431 -9.05 1.12 24.38
N MET A 432 -8.47 1.29 23.18
CA MET A 432 -9.00 2.21 22.17
C MET A 432 -10.43 1.83 21.76
N LYS A 433 -10.69 0.54 21.52
CA LYS A 433 -12.01 0.04 21.13
C LYS A 433 -13.04 0.24 22.24
N GLN A 434 -12.65 0.00 23.49
CA GLN A 434 -13.53 0.15 24.67
C GLN A 434 -13.70 1.62 25.11
N GLY A 435 -12.81 2.52 24.68
CA GLY A 435 -12.82 3.93 25.12
C GLY A 435 -12.11 4.17 26.46
N ASN A 436 -11.19 3.29 26.86
CA ASN A 436 -10.40 3.38 28.10
C ASN A 436 -9.15 4.26 27.92
N PHE A 437 -9.32 5.46 27.36
CA PHE A 437 -8.26 6.46 27.13
C PHE A 437 -8.84 7.87 27.08
N THR A 438 -8.02 8.90 27.26
CA THR A 438 -8.37 10.30 26.99
C THR A 438 -7.86 10.73 25.62
N ILE A 439 -6.57 10.53 25.36
CA ILE A 439 -5.94 10.66 24.03
C ILE A 439 -5.22 9.34 23.76
N GLY A 440 -5.47 8.74 22.61
CA GLY A 440 -4.86 7.48 22.21
C GLY A 440 -4.17 7.56 20.85
N ARG A 441 -2.99 6.96 20.72
CA ARG A 441 -2.30 6.84 19.45
C ARG A 441 -3.11 5.98 18.49
N GLY A 442 -3.26 6.42 17.26
CA GLY A 442 -3.86 5.67 16.17
C GLY A 442 -3.15 5.93 14.86
N SER A 443 -3.55 5.21 13.85
CA SER A 443 -3.16 5.42 12.46
C SER A 443 -4.16 4.70 11.56
N TRP A 444 -4.19 5.10 10.31
CA TRP A 444 -4.88 4.34 9.28
C TRP A 444 -3.99 4.22 8.06
N ILE A 445 -3.95 3.05 7.47
CA ILE A 445 -3.37 2.78 6.17
C ILE A 445 -4.53 2.36 5.28
N GLY A 446 -4.65 2.96 4.10
CA GLY A 446 -5.76 2.71 3.21
C GLY A 446 -5.81 1.27 2.70
N ASP A 447 -6.98 0.67 2.70
CA ASP A 447 -7.24 -0.64 2.10
C ASP A 447 -7.49 -0.55 0.59
N PHE A 448 -7.92 0.63 0.12
CA PHE A 448 -8.15 0.97 -1.29
C PHE A 448 -7.99 2.48 -1.50
N ASN A 449 -7.69 2.88 -2.74
CA ASN A 449 -7.30 4.25 -3.07
C ASN A 449 -8.52 5.17 -3.29
N ASP A 450 -9.32 5.39 -2.24
CA ASP A 450 -10.45 6.33 -2.25
C ASP A 450 -10.58 7.06 -0.90
N PRO A 451 -10.89 8.38 -0.87
CA PRO A 451 -11.04 9.17 0.35
C PRO A 451 -12.03 8.59 1.36
N ILE A 452 -13.08 7.87 0.90
CA ILE A 452 -14.07 7.25 1.77
C ILE A 452 -13.45 6.28 2.77
N ASN A 453 -12.34 5.62 2.38
CA ASN A 453 -11.65 4.65 3.23
C ASN A 453 -11.14 5.25 4.55
N PHE A 454 -10.69 6.50 4.50
CA PHE A 454 -10.24 7.25 5.68
C PHE A 454 -11.40 7.86 6.47
N LEU A 455 -12.44 8.33 5.77
CA LEU A 455 -13.58 8.98 6.40
C LEU A 455 -14.46 7.97 7.14
N GLU A 456 -14.65 6.76 6.62
CA GLU A 456 -15.43 5.72 7.29
C GLU A 456 -14.85 5.25 8.62
N VAL A 457 -13.56 5.52 8.90
CA VAL A 457 -12.94 5.25 10.21
C VAL A 457 -13.63 6.02 11.35
N PHE A 458 -14.28 7.14 11.04
CA PHE A 458 -15.03 7.95 12.00
C PHE A 458 -16.53 7.58 12.07
N LYS A 459 -16.91 6.41 11.53
CA LYS A 459 -18.29 5.91 11.51
C LYS A 459 -18.36 4.48 12.08
N GLY A 460 -19.40 4.23 12.87
CA GLY A 460 -19.73 2.87 13.31
C GLY A 460 -18.65 2.21 14.18
N GLY A 461 -18.42 0.92 13.97
CA GLY A 461 -17.55 0.08 14.80
C GLY A 461 -16.04 0.43 14.75
N LEU A 462 -15.57 1.07 13.70
CA LEU A 462 -14.18 1.52 13.56
C LEU A 462 -13.91 2.83 14.34
N ASN A 463 -14.95 3.57 14.67
CA ASN A 463 -14.86 4.87 15.33
C ASN A 463 -14.46 4.75 16.81
N THR A 464 -13.17 4.73 17.08
CA THR A 464 -12.63 4.68 18.45
C THR A 464 -12.76 6.02 19.19
N SER A 465 -12.93 7.15 18.47
CA SER A 465 -13.11 8.47 19.08
C SER A 465 -14.45 8.64 19.80
N LYS A 466 -15.42 7.78 19.51
CA LYS A 466 -16.81 7.88 19.97
C LYS A 466 -17.52 9.17 19.53
N TRP A 467 -16.96 9.86 18.55
CA TRP A 467 -17.54 11.06 17.96
C TRP A 467 -18.70 10.69 17.03
N GLU A 468 -19.79 11.45 17.11
CA GLU A 468 -20.95 11.26 16.26
C GLU A 468 -21.37 12.61 15.66
N ASN A 469 -21.59 12.64 14.35
CA ASN A 469 -22.11 13.80 13.65
C ASN A 469 -23.04 13.34 12.52
N LYS A 470 -24.32 13.71 12.63
CA LYS A 470 -25.34 13.28 11.69
C LYS A 470 -25.10 13.80 10.27
N GLU A 471 -24.68 15.06 10.11
CA GLU A 471 -24.40 15.65 8.80
C GLU A 471 -23.25 14.92 8.09
N PHE A 472 -22.19 14.59 8.83
CA PHE A 472 -21.09 13.78 8.33
C PHE A 472 -21.58 12.41 7.82
N ILE A 473 -22.39 11.71 8.62
CA ILE A 473 -22.93 10.40 8.23
C ILE A 473 -23.82 10.51 6.98
N ASP A 474 -24.67 11.55 6.92
CA ASP A 474 -25.54 11.80 5.76
C ASP A 474 -24.72 12.09 4.49
N LEU A 475 -23.61 12.85 4.61
CA LEU A 475 -22.70 13.11 3.48
C LEU A 475 -21.99 11.83 2.99
N LEU A 476 -21.57 10.95 3.90
CA LEU A 476 -21.00 9.66 3.48
C LEU A 476 -22.04 8.80 2.74
N ALA A 477 -23.27 8.74 3.24
CA ALA A 477 -24.38 8.04 2.58
C ALA A 477 -24.75 8.66 1.22
N GLN A 478 -24.66 9.99 1.09
CA GLN A 478 -24.86 10.70 -0.17
C GLN A 478 -23.73 10.38 -1.16
N SER A 479 -22.48 10.39 -0.72
CA SER A 479 -21.33 10.09 -1.57
C SER A 479 -21.38 8.67 -2.15
N ALA A 480 -21.93 7.71 -1.40
CA ALA A 480 -22.11 6.34 -1.87
C ALA A 480 -23.12 6.22 -3.03
N LYS A 481 -24.05 7.17 -3.17
CA LYS A 481 -25.09 7.20 -4.22
C LYS A 481 -24.76 8.11 -5.39
N GLU A 482 -23.66 8.88 -5.30
CA GLU A 482 -23.29 9.85 -6.32
C GLU A 482 -22.37 9.17 -7.36
N GLY A 483 -22.86 9.02 -8.58
CA GLY A 483 -22.12 8.41 -9.69
C GLY A 483 -21.18 9.39 -10.42
N ASP A 484 -21.38 10.72 -10.28
CA ASP A 484 -20.47 11.72 -10.83
C ASP A 484 -19.26 11.88 -9.92
N VAL A 485 -18.08 11.55 -10.44
CA VAL A 485 -16.81 11.55 -9.67
C VAL A 485 -16.50 12.94 -9.08
N ALA A 486 -16.73 14.02 -9.84
CA ALA A 486 -16.43 15.37 -9.37
C ALA A 486 -17.38 15.80 -8.25
N LYS A 487 -18.69 15.57 -8.41
CA LYS A 487 -19.68 15.85 -7.36
C LYS A 487 -19.44 15.02 -6.12
N ARG A 488 -19.07 13.74 -6.30
CA ARG A 488 -18.75 12.85 -5.19
C ARG A 488 -17.54 13.38 -4.39
N LYS A 489 -16.49 13.85 -5.07
CA LYS A 489 -15.33 14.47 -4.41
C LYS A 489 -15.73 15.71 -3.59
N GLU A 490 -16.61 16.56 -4.10
CA GLU A 490 -17.12 17.72 -3.36
C GLU A 490 -17.93 17.33 -2.12
N ILE A 491 -18.71 16.24 -2.18
CA ILE A 491 -19.43 15.71 -1.02
C ILE A 491 -18.45 15.20 0.04
N LEU A 492 -17.45 14.41 -0.37
CA LEU A 492 -16.41 13.87 0.52
C LEU A 492 -15.53 14.98 1.12
N LYS A 493 -15.24 16.04 0.35
CA LYS A 493 -14.52 17.23 0.84
C LYS A 493 -15.30 17.93 1.97
N LYS A 494 -16.62 18.06 1.84
CA LYS A 494 -17.47 18.59 2.92
C LYS A 494 -17.46 17.69 4.15
N ALA A 495 -17.48 16.38 3.95
CA ALA A 495 -17.38 15.42 5.05
C ALA A 495 -16.03 15.52 5.77
N GLU A 496 -14.91 15.63 5.04
CA GLU A 496 -13.59 15.86 5.60
C GLU A 496 -13.52 17.17 6.38
N GLN A 497 -14.10 18.27 5.84
CA GLN A 497 -14.16 19.55 6.54
C GLN A 497 -14.83 19.43 7.91
N ILE A 498 -15.94 18.68 8.02
CA ILE A 498 -16.62 18.45 9.30
C ILE A 498 -15.70 17.70 10.28
N VAL A 499 -15.00 16.65 9.84
CA VAL A 499 -14.03 15.93 10.68
C VAL A 499 -12.94 16.88 11.18
N MET A 500 -12.40 17.71 10.30
CA MET A 500 -11.34 18.65 10.65
C MET A 500 -11.82 19.79 11.55
N ASP A 501 -13.05 20.26 11.37
CA ASP A 501 -13.66 21.28 12.23
C ASP A 501 -14.01 20.73 13.62
N GLU A 502 -14.52 19.50 13.70
CA GLU A 502 -14.88 18.84 14.97
C GLU A 502 -13.70 18.21 15.70
N MET A 503 -12.61 17.94 14.97
CA MET A 503 -11.32 17.43 15.46
C MET A 503 -11.42 16.18 16.36
N PRO A 504 -12.09 15.09 15.93
CA PRO A 504 -12.07 13.84 16.70
C PRO A 504 -10.70 13.17 16.71
N ALA A 505 -9.87 13.52 15.74
CA ALA A 505 -8.48 13.06 15.61
C ALA A 505 -7.53 14.24 15.36
N LEU A 506 -6.32 14.10 15.86
CA LEU A 506 -5.20 15.01 15.70
C LEU A 506 -4.19 14.37 14.72
N PRO A 507 -4.23 14.69 13.40
CA PRO A 507 -3.25 14.18 12.46
C PRO A 507 -1.85 14.75 12.77
N ILE A 508 -0.81 13.92 12.62
CA ILE A 508 0.59 14.27 12.93
C ILE A 508 1.46 14.25 11.68
N TYR A 509 1.54 13.11 10.99
CA TYR A 509 2.30 12.99 9.74
C TYR A 509 1.67 11.95 8.82
N TYR A 510 1.97 12.08 7.52
CA TYR A 510 1.62 11.08 6.52
C TYR A 510 2.74 10.07 6.37
N PHE A 511 2.39 8.79 6.27
CA PHE A 511 3.38 7.74 6.10
C PHE A 511 4.16 7.92 4.81
N THR A 512 5.46 7.66 4.90
CA THR A 512 6.40 7.71 3.77
C THR A 512 7.17 6.41 3.78
N TYR A 513 7.22 5.74 2.65
CA TYR A 513 8.12 4.63 2.41
C TYR A 513 9.43 5.14 1.83
N ALA A 514 10.52 4.50 2.22
CA ALA A 514 11.83 4.80 1.68
C ALA A 514 12.60 3.51 1.39
N TRP A 515 13.32 3.51 0.29
CA TRP A 515 14.08 2.36 -0.18
C TRP A 515 15.31 2.79 -0.97
N VAL A 516 16.21 1.83 -1.16
CA VAL A 516 17.30 1.89 -2.13
C VAL A 516 17.15 0.74 -3.11
N LYS A 517 17.54 0.95 -4.38
CA LYS A 517 17.56 -0.09 -5.41
C LYS A 517 18.79 0.03 -6.28
N GLN A 518 19.26 -1.08 -6.84
CA GLN A 518 20.35 -1.07 -7.81
C GLN A 518 19.95 -0.31 -9.08
N ASP A 519 20.89 0.36 -9.72
CA ASP A 519 20.66 1.18 -10.92
C ASP A 519 20.14 0.37 -12.11
N SER A 520 20.47 -0.93 -12.15
CA SER A 520 19.99 -1.90 -13.13
C SER A 520 18.51 -2.24 -12.98
N VAL A 521 17.91 -2.03 -11.79
CA VAL A 521 16.50 -2.35 -11.51
C VAL A 521 15.58 -1.24 -12.03
N LYS A 522 14.61 -1.62 -12.87
CA LYS A 522 13.60 -0.72 -13.45
C LYS A 522 12.20 -1.30 -13.28
N ASP A 523 11.20 -0.44 -13.39
CA ASP A 523 9.77 -0.77 -13.55
C ASP A 523 9.19 -1.64 -12.41
N VAL A 524 9.77 -1.54 -11.20
CA VAL A 524 9.12 -2.03 -9.97
C VAL A 524 8.04 -1.02 -9.59
N VAL A 525 6.81 -1.50 -9.42
CA VAL A 525 5.68 -0.66 -9.03
C VAL A 525 5.51 -0.70 -7.52
N VAL A 526 5.56 0.46 -6.87
CA VAL A 526 5.08 0.65 -5.49
C VAL A 526 3.83 1.50 -5.59
N ASP A 527 2.68 0.94 -5.23
CA ASP A 527 1.40 1.61 -5.41
C ASP A 527 1.13 2.67 -4.32
N ALA A 528 0.02 3.41 -4.47
CA ALA A 528 -0.37 4.44 -3.52
C ALA A 528 -0.66 3.90 -2.10
N LEU A 529 -1.06 2.64 -1.99
CA LEU A 529 -1.29 1.95 -0.71
C LEU A 529 0.01 1.43 -0.09
N GLY A 530 1.10 1.43 -0.87
CA GLY A 530 2.41 0.97 -0.44
C GLY A 530 2.64 -0.53 -0.69
N PHE A 531 1.89 -1.16 -1.59
CA PHE A 531 2.19 -2.53 -2.01
C PHE A 531 3.15 -2.54 -3.20
N ILE A 532 3.99 -3.58 -3.25
CA ILE A 532 4.98 -3.75 -4.31
C ILE A 532 4.49 -4.78 -5.34
N ASP A 533 4.77 -4.50 -6.61
CA ASP A 533 4.46 -5.39 -7.72
C ASP A 533 5.68 -5.55 -8.65
N PHE A 534 6.04 -6.79 -8.94
CA PHE A 534 7.21 -7.17 -9.72
C PHE A 534 6.88 -7.57 -11.16
N LYS A 535 5.61 -7.54 -11.56
CA LYS A 535 5.18 -8.00 -12.92
C LYS A 535 6.00 -7.37 -14.04
N TYR A 536 6.20 -6.05 -13.96
CA TYR A 536 6.90 -5.27 -14.99
C TYR A 536 8.38 -5.09 -14.69
N ALA A 537 8.82 -5.51 -13.51
CA ALA A 537 10.20 -5.33 -13.06
C ALA A 537 11.20 -5.93 -14.04
N SER A 538 12.30 -5.21 -14.24
CA SER A 538 13.46 -5.68 -15.00
C SER A 538 14.75 -5.41 -14.24
N ASN A 539 15.76 -6.24 -14.45
CA ASN A 539 17.08 -6.10 -13.87
C ASN A 539 18.16 -6.35 -14.95
N GLN A 540 18.74 -5.28 -15.45
CA GLN A 540 19.71 -5.28 -16.56
C GLN A 540 21.13 -5.21 -16.02
N LYS A 541 21.53 -6.25 -15.24
CA LYS A 541 22.91 -6.40 -14.75
C LYS A 541 23.90 -6.68 -15.86
#